data_9b0d8928df55ace495268068bea2e224
#
_entry.id   9b0d8928df55ace495268068bea2e224
#
_cell.length_a   1.000
_cell.length_b   1.000
_cell.length_c   1.000
_cell.angle_alpha   90.00
_cell.angle_beta   90.00
_cell.angle_gamma   90.00
#
_symmetry.space_group_name_H-M   'P 1'
#
loop_
_entity.id
_entity.type
_entity.pdbx_description
1 polymer ?
#
loop_
_entity_poly.entity_id
_entity_poly.type
_entity_poly.pdbx_seq_one_letter_code
_entity_poly.pdbx_strand_id
1 'polypeptide(L)'
;MKANVIFKTSRKFLLEWEDFGVFYTEKEYEVWLNGRYVLTSSRVIQTVSGLTPDTEYRVTLRCGGDICSEFSVRTDYEFVTLNVRRFGAKGDGIHDDTLAIQTAIASCPKDGRVYIPEGKYLVTSLFLKSDFTLDIGKNAVLLGHAEREKFGVLPGMIQSYDETGEYNLGSWEGNPLDIFTSMITGIHVSNVVITGEGTLDGCATFDDWWEDDRAKIIAFRPRMVFLNHCDHVVLHGVTIQNSPSWNLHPYFSDDLRFLDLTILNPWDSPNTDGMDPESVNGLEIAGIYFSLGDDCIALKSGKYYMGHKYKVPSQNIEVRQCCMNNGHGAVTIGSEMAAGVKHVHVKDCLFLHTDRGLRIKTRRGRGKDAVVEDICFENIRMDHVLTPFVLNSFYNCCDPDCHSDYVKCKSPLPVDERTPSVKQMVFRNIEARNCHVAGAFLYGLPEKKVDYVEFDHVTIDYDENPEPDEPAMMDDIGLTAKMGLYINNVQKLVLNDVSISGCEGEPMIFEHIGQITGNQTMTGSTVINSGTEGERT
;
A
#
# COMPACT_ATOMS: atom_id res chain seq x y z
N MET A 1 24.87 12.48 12.59
CA MET A 1 23.73 11.61 12.20
C MET A 1 23.04 11.14 13.46
N LYS A 2 21.75 11.21 13.50
CA LYS A 2 20.96 10.67 14.60
C LYS A 2 20.22 9.42 14.13
N ALA A 3 19.94 8.52 15.05
CA ALA A 3 19.00 7.44 14.83
C ALA A 3 17.91 7.53 15.89
N ASN A 4 16.68 7.32 15.49
CA ASN A 4 15.51 7.38 16.34
C ASN A 4 14.94 5.97 16.55
N VAL A 5 14.43 5.71 17.74
CA VAL A 5 13.62 4.52 18.00
C VAL A 5 12.18 4.86 17.64
N ILE A 6 11.70 4.37 16.52
CA ILE A 6 10.35 4.68 16.02
C ILE A 6 9.28 3.70 16.51
N PHE A 7 9.69 2.51 16.93
CA PHE A 7 8.82 1.49 17.51
C PHE A 7 9.61 0.60 18.48
N LYS A 8 8.95 0.05 19.48
CA LYS A 8 9.52 -0.94 20.39
C LYS A 8 8.46 -1.88 20.95
N THR A 9 8.92 -3.01 21.43
CA THR A 9 8.16 -4.01 22.18
C THR A 9 8.96 -4.45 23.41
N SER A 10 8.49 -5.45 24.12
CA SER A 10 9.25 -6.08 25.21
C SER A 10 10.56 -6.74 24.76
N ARG A 11 10.71 -7.07 23.46
CA ARG A 11 11.82 -7.88 22.95
C ARG A 11 12.52 -7.36 21.71
N LYS A 12 12.09 -6.23 21.20
CA LYS A 12 12.61 -5.62 19.97
C LYS A 12 12.50 -4.12 20.02
N PHE A 13 13.31 -3.44 19.22
CA PHE A 13 13.06 -2.06 18.83
C PHE A 13 13.42 -1.85 17.37
N LEU A 14 12.78 -0.87 16.77
CA LEU A 14 12.97 -0.48 15.38
C LEU A 14 13.67 0.86 15.34
N LEU A 15 14.81 0.89 14.66
CA LEU A 15 15.60 2.09 14.42
C LEU A 15 15.24 2.70 13.08
N GLU A 16 15.24 4.03 13.02
CA GLU A 16 15.26 4.80 11.78
C GLU A 16 16.43 5.77 11.81
N TRP A 17 17.27 5.71 10.79
CA TRP A 17 18.38 6.63 10.60
C TRP A 17 17.90 7.97 10.02
N GLU A 18 18.42 9.06 10.55
CA GLU A 18 18.35 10.34 9.85
C GLU A 18 19.45 10.37 8.78
N ASP A 19 19.23 9.65 7.69
CA ASP A 19 20.09 9.60 6.50
C ASP A 19 19.31 10.16 5.30
N PHE A 20 20.02 10.63 4.29
CA PHE A 20 19.41 11.09 3.03
C PHE A 20 19.12 9.94 2.05
N GLY A 21 19.37 8.71 2.45
CA GLY A 21 19.12 7.51 1.67
C GLY A 21 17.62 7.21 1.52
N VAL A 22 17.26 6.58 0.41
CA VAL A 22 15.92 6.03 0.18
C VAL A 22 15.98 4.53 0.38
N PHE A 23 15.30 4.01 1.39
CA PHE A 23 15.29 2.60 1.80
C PHE A 23 16.65 2.06 2.28
N TYR A 24 17.75 2.38 1.57
CA TYR A 24 19.11 2.02 1.93
C TYR A 24 19.91 3.25 2.35
N THR A 25 20.79 3.08 3.33
CA THR A 25 21.78 4.07 3.73
C THR A 25 22.93 4.14 2.72
N GLU A 26 23.58 5.28 2.59
CA GLU A 26 24.76 5.41 1.72
C GLU A 26 25.93 4.52 2.15
N LYS A 27 26.04 4.23 3.44
CA LYS A 27 27.12 3.41 4.02
C LYS A 27 26.55 2.42 5.02
N GLU A 28 27.14 1.24 5.06
CA GLU A 28 26.84 0.26 6.11
C GLU A 28 27.20 0.82 7.49
N TYR A 29 26.41 0.44 8.46
CA TYR A 29 26.62 0.75 9.86
C TYR A 29 26.46 -0.48 10.75
N GLU A 30 27.14 -0.43 11.89
CA GLU A 30 27.07 -1.49 12.90
C GLU A 30 26.20 -1.05 14.07
N VAL A 31 25.40 -1.96 14.60
CA VAL A 31 24.63 -1.79 15.83
C VAL A 31 25.29 -2.55 16.96
N TRP A 32 25.56 -1.85 18.06
CA TRP A 32 26.16 -2.40 19.27
C TRP A 32 25.24 -2.15 20.46
N LEU A 33 25.02 -3.17 21.30
CA LEU A 33 24.23 -3.06 22.53
C LEU A 33 25.11 -3.34 23.75
N ASN A 34 25.14 -2.41 24.70
CA ASN A 34 25.95 -2.53 25.93
C ASN A 34 27.43 -2.89 25.62
N GLY A 35 27.98 -2.35 24.55
CA GLY A 35 29.36 -2.61 24.09
C GLY A 35 29.57 -3.94 23.36
N ARG A 36 28.50 -4.68 23.02
CA ARG A 36 28.59 -5.92 22.24
C ARG A 36 28.01 -5.68 20.84
N TYR A 37 28.70 -6.16 19.82
CA TYR A 37 28.24 -6.17 18.43
C TYR A 37 26.96 -7.01 18.29
N VAL A 38 26.00 -6.54 17.52
CA VAL A 38 24.72 -7.22 17.26
C VAL A 38 24.54 -7.52 15.78
N LEU A 39 24.62 -6.51 14.90
CA LEU A 39 24.43 -6.66 13.47
C LEU A 39 25.10 -5.52 12.68
N THR A 40 25.28 -5.74 11.39
CA THR A 40 25.59 -4.71 10.39
C THR A 40 24.38 -4.55 9.45
N SER A 41 24.06 -3.33 9.07
CA SER A 41 22.95 -3.02 8.15
C SER A 41 23.29 -1.87 7.22
N SER A 42 22.63 -1.88 6.06
CA SER A 42 22.52 -0.76 5.12
C SER A 42 21.08 -0.28 4.96
N ARG A 43 20.18 -0.69 5.86
CA ARG A 43 18.77 -0.27 5.83
C ARG A 43 18.59 1.01 6.65
N VAL A 44 17.82 1.96 6.12
CA VAL A 44 17.44 3.16 6.90
C VAL A 44 16.57 2.77 8.09
N ILE A 45 15.65 1.84 7.88
CA ILE A 45 14.84 1.26 8.96
C ILE A 45 15.34 -0.16 9.26
N GLN A 46 15.70 -0.42 10.54
CA GLN A 46 16.30 -1.69 10.96
C GLN A 46 15.78 -2.16 12.30
N THR A 47 15.25 -3.38 12.33
CA THR A 47 14.86 -4.06 13.58
C THR A 47 16.07 -4.61 14.33
N VAL A 48 16.08 -4.42 15.64
CA VAL A 48 16.99 -5.07 16.61
C VAL A 48 16.15 -5.97 17.50
N SER A 49 16.41 -7.27 17.49
CA SER A 49 15.61 -8.30 18.15
C SER A 49 16.39 -9.09 19.22
N GLY A 50 15.74 -10.02 19.90
CA GLY A 50 16.36 -10.89 20.89
C GLY A 50 16.59 -10.22 22.25
N LEU A 51 15.86 -9.17 22.57
CA LEU A 51 16.03 -8.38 23.78
C LEU A 51 15.26 -8.98 24.98
N THR A 52 15.62 -8.55 26.17
CA THR A 52 14.94 -8.91 27.42
C THR A 52 13.88 -7.84 27.76
N PRO A 53 12.69 -8.24 28.23
CA PRO A 53 11.67 -7.30 28.68
C PRO A 53 12.14 -6.38 29.81
N ASP A 54 11.56 -5.16 29.84
CA ASP A 54 11.77 -4.14 30.88
C ASP A 54 13.26 -3.88 31.18
N THR A 55 14.09 -3.90 30.15
CA THR A 55 15.55 -3.79 30.27
C THR A 55 16.08 -2.59 29.48
N GLU A 56 16.98 -1.82 30.13
CA GLU A 56 17.64 -0.70 29.49
C GLU A 56 18.88 -1.15 28.71
N TYR A 57 19.00 -0.70 27.46
CA TYR A 57 20.12 -0.95 26.57
C TYR A 57 20.77 0.36 26.15
N ARG A 58 22.09 0.44 26.28
CA ARG A 58 22.88 1.48 25.62
C ARG A 58 23.15 1.06 24.19
N VAL A 59 22.61 1.81 23.24
CA VAL A 59 22.78 1.60 21.81
C VAL A 59 23.93 2.45 21.32
N THR A 60 24.90 1.86 20.64
CA THR A 60 25.98 2.56 19.95
C THR A 60 25.95 2.17 18.49
N LEU A 61 25.86 3.15 17.60
CA LEU A 61 25.89 2.96 16.16
C LEU A 61 27.24 3.41 15.60
N ARG A 62 27.87 2.58 14.76
CA ARG A 62 29.19 2.86 14.17
C ARG A 62 29.15 2.82 12.65
N CYS A 63 29.84 3.76 12.03
CA CYS A 63 30.03 3.84 10.59
C CYS A 63 31.54 3.88 10.31
N GLY A 64 32.09 2.90 9.61
CA GLY A 64 33.53 2.85 9.30
C GLY A 64 34.44 2.83 10.52
N GLY A 65 33.95 2.30 11.66
CA GLY A 65 34.68 2.24 12.93
C GLY A 65 34.43 3.41 13.89
N ASP A 66 33.93 4.53 13.42
CA ASP A 66 33.64 5.71 14.24
C ASP A 66 32.21 5.62 14.85
N ILE A 67 32.05 6.16 16.05
CA ILE A 67 30.74 6.26 16.69
C ILE A 67 29.93 7.39 16.03
N CYS A 68 28.82 7.04 15.41
CA CYS A 68 27.92 7.97 14.74
C CYS A 68 26.77 8.42 15.62
N SER A 69 26.28 7.56 16.52
CA SER A 69 25.18 7.86 17.43
C SER A 69 25.26 6.99 18.69
N GLU A 70 24.89 7.57 19.83
CA GLU A 70 24.70 6.84 21.10
C GLU A 70 23.46 7.34 21.82
N PHE A 71 22.68 6.40 22.33
CA PHE A 71 21.47 6.68 23.13
C PHE A 71 21.10 5.46 23.99
N SER A 72 20.15 5.64 24.90
CA SER A 72 19.56 4.55 25.67
C SER A 72 18.14 4.28 25.23
N VAL A 73 17.75 2.99 25.21
CA VAL A 73 16.37 2.54 24.98
C VAL A 73 16.00 1.50 26.05
N ARG A 74 14.79 1.62 26.60
CA ARG A 74 14.23 0.63 27.50
C ARG A 74 13.13 -0.13 26.76
N THR A 75 13.24 -1.47 26.72
CA THR A 75 12.21 -2.36 26.19
C THR A 75 10.95 -2.30 27.06
N ASP A 76 9.80 -2.63 26.45
CA ASP A 76 8.54 -2.59 27.17
C ASP A 76 8.40 -3.74 28.19
N TYR A 77 7.47 -3.58 29.12
CA TYR A 77 7.09 -4.61 30.05
C TYR A 77 6.35 -5.75 29.34
N GLU A 78 6.51 -6.99 29.82
CA GLU A 78 5.80 -8.18 29.37
C GLU A 78 5.29 -8.94 30.59
N PHE A 79 3.98 -9.06 30.70
CA PHE A 79 3.39 -9.74 31.87
C PHE A 79 3.66 -11.25 31.87
N VAL A 80 3.44 -11.92 30.73
CA VAL A 80 3.64 -13.36 30.56
C VAL A 80 3.84 -13.72 29.10
N THR A 81 4.62 -14.77 28.85
CA THR A 81 4.70 -15.41 27.53
C THR A 81 3.94 -16.74 27.54
N LEU A 82 2.97 -16.86 26.64
CA LEU A 82 2.25 -18.09 26.35
C LEU A 82 2.83 -18.75 25.09
N ASN A 83 3.58 -19.84 25.26
CA ASN A 83 4.14 -20.60 24.14
C ASN A 83 3.08 -21.57 23.60
N VAL A 84 2.72 -21.47 22.31
CA VAL A 84 1.64 -22.25 21.68
C VAL A 84 1.84 -23.77 21.76
N ARG A 85 3.09 -24.23 21.86
CA ARG A 85 3.40 -25.65 22.07
C ARG A 85 2.81 -26.19 23.37
N ARG A 86 2.67 -25.35 24.40
CA ARG A 86 2.04 -25.72 25.68
C ARG A 86 0.52 -25.86 25.59
N PHE A 87 -0.07 -25.35 24.51
CA PHE A 87 -1.49 -25.47 24.20
C PHE A 87 -1.76 -26.61 23.21
N GLY A 88 -0.74 -27.36 22.82
CA GLY A 88 -0.85 -28.55 21.99
C GLY A 88 -0.42 -28.38 20.54
N ALA A 89 0.01 -27.16 20.12
CA ALA A 89 0.49 -26.94 18.76
C ALA A 89 1.70 -27.84 18.45
N LYS A 90 1.67 -28.50 17.29
CA LYS A 90 2.70 -29.43 16.82
C LYS A 90 3.79 -28.74 16.04
N GLY A 91 3.43 -27.81 15.17
CA GLY A 91 4.37 -27.10 14.30
C GLY A 91 5.19 -28.02 13.40
N ASP A 92 4.58 -29.08 12.89
CA ASP A 92 5.19 -30.10 12.02
C ASP A 92 4.79 -29.96 10.55
N GLY A 93 3.90 -28.99 10.23
CA GLY A 93 3.39 -28.73 8.88
C GLY A 93 2.34 -29.74 8.41
N ILE A 94 1.83 -30.62 9.26
CA ILE A 94 0.90 -31.70 8.95
C ILE A 94 -0.38 -31.59 9.78
N HIS A 95 -0.23 -31.42 11.10
CA HIS A 95 -1.37 -31.29 11.99
C HIS A 95 -1.94 -29.87 11.93
N ASP A 96 -3.26 -29.75 11.98
CA ASP A 96 -3.95 -28.48 12.10
C ASP A 96 -3.72 -27.90 13.50
N ASP A 97 -2.98 -26.82 13.59
CA ASP A 97 -2.60 -26.15 14.82
C ASP A 97 -3.53 -24.96 15.17
N THR A 98 -4.55 -24.70 14.34
CA THR A 98 -5.46 -23.55 14.50
C THR A 98 -6.03 -23.45 15.90
N LEU A 99 -6.63 -24.54 16.41
CA LEU A 99 -7.28 -24.53 17.73
C LEU A 99 -6.29 -24.32 18.88
N ALA A 100 -5.10 -24.90 18.77
CA ALA A 100 -4.05 -24.74 19.80
C ALA A 100 -3.56 -23.30 19.89
N ILE A 101 -3.29 -22.67 18.74
CA ILE A 101 -2.86 -21.27 18.67
C ILE A 101 -4.00 -20.33 19.09
N GLN A 102 -5.23 -20.59 18.62
CA GLN A 102 -6.41 -19.80 18.99
C GLN A 102 -6.68 -19.87 20.51
N THR A 103 -6.48 -21.03 21.14
CA THR A 103 -6.63 -21.19 22.59
C THR A 103 -5.58 -20.35 23.34
N ALA A 104 -4.33 -20.32 22.86
CA ALA A 104 -3.31 -19.46 23.44
C ALA A 104 -3.68 -17.98 23.32
N ILE A 105 -4.17 -17.54 22.14
CA ILE A 105 -4.64 -16.16 21.92
C ILE A 105 -5.79 -15.83 22.88
N ALA A 106 -6.82 -16.67 22.94
CA ALA A 106 -7.99 -16.44 23.78
C ALA A 106 -7.64 -16.37 25.28
N SER A 107 -6.65 -17.15 25.71
CA SER A 107 -6.20 -17.21 27.10
C SER A 107 -5.17 -16.13 27.48
N CYS A 108 -4.65 -15.39 26.50
CA CYS A 108 -3.60 -14.40 26.77
C CYS A 108 -4.17 -13.22 27.57
N PRO A 109 -3.61 -12.87 28.74
CA PRO A 109 -4.03 -11.69 29.47
C PRO A 109 -3.53 -10.40 28.82
N LYS A 110 -4.03 -9.27 29.29
CA LYS A 110 -3.51 -7.95 28.91
C LYS A 110 -2.00 -7.87 29.14
N ASP A 111 -1.29 -7.20 28.24
CA ASP A 111 0.16 -7.07 28.24
C ASP A 111 0.92 -8.43 28.18
N GLY A 112 0.20 -9.50 27.80
CA GLY A 112 0.77 -10.81 27.56
C GLY A 112 1.24 -10.98 26.12
N ARG A 113 2.10 -11.96 25.92
CA ARG A 113 2.67 -12.33 24.61
C ARG A 113 2.30 -13.77 24.28
N VAL A 114 1.66 -14.01 23.14
CA VAL A 114 1.53 -15.34 22.52
C VAL A 114 2.74 -15.54 21.62
N TYR A 115 3.55 -16.54 21.94
CA TYR A 115 4.77 -16.84 21.20
C TYR A 115 4.62 -18.13 20.39
N ILE A 116 4.83 -17.99 19.07
CA ILE A 116 4.88 -19.10 18.13
C ILE A 116 6.36 -19.41 17.84
N PRO A 117 6.95 -20.44 18.44
CA PRO A 117 8.36 -20.79 18.24
C PRO A 117 8.59 -21.40 16.86
N GLU A 118 9.86 -21.57 16.49
CA GLU A 118 10.28 -22.26 15.27
C GLU A 118 9.46 -23.53 14.99
N GLY A 119 9.00 -23.69 13.75
CA GLY A 119 8.18 -24.79 13.26
C GLY A 119 7.26 -24.38 12.12
N LYS A 120 6.56 -25.34 11.51
CA LYS A 120 5.58 -25.12 10.45
C LYS A 120 4.18 -25.44 11.00
N TYR A 121 3.35 -24.42 11.15
CA TYR A 121 2.03 -24.52 11.76
C TYR A 121 0.95 -24.40 10.70
N LEU A 122 0.28 -25.51 10.40
CA LEU A 122 -0.84 -25.49 9.45
C LEU A 122 -2.06 -24.87 10.13
N VAL A 123 -2.62 -23.81 9.55
CA VAL A 123 -3.71 -23.02 10.14
C VAL A 123 -4.74 -22.62 9.10
N THR A 124 -5.97 -22.40 9.53
CA THR A 124 -7.01 -21.75 8.75
C THR A 124 -7.09 -20.26 9.12
N SER A 125 -7.80 -19.92 10.19
CA SER A 125 -8.03 -18.55 10.62
C SER A 125 -7.79 -18.39 12.10
N LEU A 126 -7.02 -17.36 12.46
CA LEU A 126 -6.74 -16.95 13.83
C LEU A 126 -7.44 -15.63 14.10
N PHE A 127 -8.36 -15.62 15.05
CA PHE A 127 -9.06 -14.41 15.47
C PHE A 127 -8.30 -13.71 16.57
N LEU A 128 -8.04 -12.43 16.36
CA LEU A 128 -7.37 -11.57 17.33
C LEU A 128 -8.32 -11.21 18.49
N LYS A 129 -7.75 -10.80 19.59
CA LYS A 129 -8.39 -10.12 20.71
C LYS A 129 -7.64 -8.83 21.02
N SER A 130 -8.19 -7.96 21.86
CA SER A 130 -7.51 -6.73 22.27
C SER A 130 -6.41 -6.94 23.32
N ASP A 131 -5.49 -5.99 23.41
CA ASP A 131 -4.50 -5.82 24.50
C ASP A 131 -3.48 -6.96 24.63
N PHE A 132 -2.90 -7.45 23.52
CA PHE A 132 -1.86 -8.48 23.56
C PHE A 132 -0.86 -8.37 22.39
N THR A 133 0.22 -9.13 22.51
CA THR A 133 1.22 -9.30 21.45
C THR A 133 1.18 -10.72 20.89
N LEU A 134 1.05 -10.86 19.56
CA LEU A 134 1.29 -12.09 18.81
C LEU A 134 2.71 -12.03 18.22
N ASP A 135 3.62 -12.86 18.70
CA ASP A 135 5.01 -12.89 18.25
C ASP A 135 5.31 -14.21 17.50
N ILE A 136 5.50 -14.08 16.19
CA ILE A 136 5.84 -15.17 15.28
C ILE A 136 7.36 -15.28 15.23
N GLY A 137 7.90 -16.22 15.96
CA GLY A 137 9.34 -16.36 16.18
C GLY A 137 10.12 -16.63 14.91
N LYS A 138 11.43 -16.42 14.98
CA LYS A 138 12.33 -16.73 13.87
C LYS A 138 12.18 -18.19 13.44
N ASN A 139 12.13 -18.43 12.11
CA ASN A 139 11.88 -19.73 11.50
C ASN A 139 10.51 -20.36 11.84
N ALA A 140 9.59 -19.63 12.46
CA ALA A 140 8.20 -20.05 12.55
C ALA A 140 7.48 -19.70 11.24
N VAL A 141 6.72 -20.65 10.69
CA VAL A 141 5.91 -20.45 9.48
C VAL A 141 4.47 -20.85 9.79
N LEU A 142 3.54 -19.91 9.64
CA LEU A 142 2.12 -20.21 9.61
C LEU A 142 1.74 -20.53 8.16
N LEU A 143 1.31 -21.78 7.91
CA LEU A 143 0.92 -22.28 6.60
C LEU A 143 -0.61 -22.24 6.45
N GLY A 144 -1.11 -21.59 5.41
CA GLY A 144 -2.53 -21.58 5.08
C GLY A 144 -3.01 -22.92 4.51
N HIS A 145 -4.23 -23.33 4.87
CA HIS A 145 -4.90 -24.44 4.19
C HIS A 145 -5.32 -24.07 2.78
N ALA A 146 -5.25 -25.02 1.84
CA ALA A 146 -5.84 -24.88 0.50
C ALA A 146 -7.34 -25.25 0.45
N GLU A 147 -7.84 -26.01 1.44
CA GLU A 147 -9.21 -26.51 1.50
C GLU A 147 -10.19 -25.40 1.93
N ARG A 148 -10.99 -24.89 0.98
CA ARG A 148 -11.91 -23.74 1.18
C ARG A 148 -12.94 -24.02 2.29
N GLU A 149 -13.42 -25.24 2.42
CA GLU A 149 -14.45 -25.67 3.37
C GLU A 149 -14.00 -25.58 4.84
N LYS A 150 -12.70 -25.48 5.08
CA LYS A 150 -12.15 -25.31 6.44
C LYS A 150 -12.19 -23.88 6.93
N PHE A 151 -12.39 -22.92 6.04
CA PHE A 151 -12.46 -21.51 6.41
C PHE A 151 -13.88 -21.10 6.79
N GLY A 152 -14.00 -20.25 7.79
CA GLY A 152 -15.25 -19.55 8.07
C GLY A 152 -15.57 -18.54 6.98
N VAL A 153 -16.82 -18.12 6.90
CA VAL A 153 -17.26 -17.04 5.99
C VAL A 153 -17.64 -15.82 6.80
N LEU A 154 -17.07 -14.68 6.43
CA LEU A 154 -17.50 -13.37 6.88
C LEU A 154 -18.54 -12.83 5.87
N PRO A 155 -19.82 -12.69 6.28
CA PRO A 155 -20.85 -12.17 5.38
C PRO A 155 -20.58 -10.71 5.03
N GLY A 156 -20.87 -10.35 3.80
CA GLY A 156 -20.67 -8.99 3.32
C GLY A 156 -21.54 -7.98 4.02
N MET A 157 -22.82 -8.29 4.18
CA MET A 157 -23.76 -7.41 4.85
C MET A 157 -24.72 -8.23 5.72
N ILE A 158 -24.85 -7.80 6.97
CA ILE A 158 -25.88 -8.30 7.88
C ILE A 158 -26.76 -7.12 8.27
N GLN A 159 -28.05 -7.18 7.94
CA GLN A 159 -29.04 -6.23 8.40
C GLN A 159 -29.48 -6.60 9.82
N SER A 160 -29.57 -5.62 10.71
CA SER A 160 -30.08 -5.88 12.05
C SER A 160 -31.55 -6.29 12.06
N TYR A 161 -31.98 -6.99 13.09
CA TYR A 161 -33.34 -7.51 13.20
C TYR A 161 -34.40 -6.41 13.30
N ASP A 162 -34.01 -5.24 13.80
CA ASP A 162 -34.88 -4.06 13.97
C ASP A 162 -34.74 -3.05 12.83
N GLU A 163 -34.00 -3.42 11.77
CA GLU A 163 -33.73 -2.58 10.60
C GLU A 163 -33.00 -1.25 10.90
N THR A 164 -32.45 -1.10 12.09
CA THR A 164 -31.78 0.15 12.51
C THR A 164 -30.27 0.16 12.29
N GLY A 165 -29.65 -0.99 12.02
CA GLY A 165 -28.22 -1.09 11.81
C GLY A 165 -27.85 -2.11 10.74
N GLU A 166 -26.66 -1.93 10.20
CA GLU A 166 -26.02 -2.87 9.28
C GLU A 166 -24.60 -3.16 9.74
N TYR A 167 -24.16 -4.40 9.57
CA TYR A 167 -22.79 -4.82 9.77
C TYR A 167 -22.21 -5.31 8.46
N ASN A 168 -21.06 -4.76 8.07
CA ASN A 168 -20.26 -5.24 6.97
C ASN A 168 -19.08 -6.01 7.54
N LEU A 169 -19.17 -7.33 7.58
CA LEU A 169 -18.07 -8.17 8.08
C LEU A 169 -17.09 -8.54 6.98
N GLY A 170 -17.54 -8.60 5.72
CA GLY A 170 -16.72 -8.91 4.56
C GLY A 170 -16.81 -7.85 3.48
N SER A 171 -15.71 -7.61 2.78
CA SER A 171 -15.64 -6.71 1.62
C SER A 171 -14.84 -7.38 0.50
N TRP A 172 -15.34 -7.25 -0.73
CA TRP A 172 -14.61 -7.64 -1.94
C TRP A 172 -14.70 -6.53 -2.98
N GLU A 173 -13.55 -6.00 -3.37
CA GLU A 173 -13.44 -4.88 -4.33
C GLU A 173 -14.42 -3.74 -4.01
N GLY A 174 -14.43 -3.27 -2.76
CA GLY A 174 -15.23 -2.13 -2.32
C GLY A 174 -16.74 -2.37 -2.25
N ASN A 175 -17.19 -3.62 -2.37
CA ASN A 175 -18.57 -4.03 -2.18
C ASN A 175 -18.71 -4.92 -0.93
N PRO A 176 -19.86 -4.84 -0.21
CA PRO A 176 -20.10 -5.66 0.96
C PRO A 176 -20.50 -7.09 0.52
N LEU A 177 -19.51 -7.90 0.23
CA LEU A 177 -19.66 -9.27 -0.27
C LEU A 177 -19.02 -10.28 0.66
N ASP A 178 -19.51 -11.51 0.64
CA ASP A 178 -18.99 -12.59 1.48
C ASP A 178 -17.55 -12.93 1.11
N ILE A 179 -16.67 -12.95 2.10
CA ILE A 179 -15.28 -13.37 1.98
C ILE A 179 -14.99 -14.51 2.96
N PHE A 180 -13.99 -15.32 2.68
CA PHE A 180 -13.47 -16.23 3.70
C PHE A 180 -12.78 -15.45 4.82
N THR A 181 -12.82 -15.99 6.05
CA THR A 181 -11.99 -15.50 7.15
C THR A 181 -10.52 -15.55 6.75
N SER A 182 -9.77 -14.53 7.08
CA SER A 182 -8.34 -14.42 6.75
C SER A 182 -7.48 -15.23 7.71
N MET A 183 -6.24 -15.53 7.33
CA MET A 183 -5.30 -16.24 8.20
C MET A 183 -5.18 -15.55 9.57
N ILE A 184 -5.13 -14.23 9.58
CA ILE A 184 -5.27 -13.40 10.78
C ILE A 184 -6.47 -12.48 10.58
N THR A 185 -7.45 -12.58 11.46
CA THR A 185 -8.70 -11.80 11.39
C THR A 185 -8.89 -11.02 12.70
N GLY A 186 -8.93 -9.69 12.60
CA GLY A 186 -9.29 -8.78 13.67
C GLY A 186 -10.65 -8.14 13.40
N ILE A 187 -11.57 -8.20 14.38
CA ILE A 187 -12.88 -7.53 14.29
C ILE A 187 -13.11 -6.79 15.60
N HIS A 188 -13.22 -5.46 15.55
CA HIS A 188 -13.40 -4.60 16.71
C HIS A 188 -12.35 -4.84 17.83
N VAL A 189 -11.08 -5.02 17.44
CA VAL A 189 -9.98 -5.20 18.40
C VAL A 189 -9.10 -3.94 18.44
N SER A 190 -8.49 -3.71 19.60
CA SER A 190 -7.60 -2.58 19.83
C SER A 190 -6.34 -2.97 20.60
N ASN A 191 -5.28 -2.16 20.49
CA ASN A 191 -4.00 -2.35 21.17
C ASN A 191 -3.39 -3.73 20.91
N VAL A 192 -3.25 -4.10 19.65
CA VAL A 192 -2.67 -5.39 19.22
C VAL A 192 -1.34 -5.15 18.53
N VAL A 193 -0.34 -5.93 18.93
CA VAL A 193 0.95 -5.98 18.24
C VAL A 193 1.13 -7.35 17.62
N ILE A 194 1.19 -7.43 16.30
CA ILE A 194 1.61 -8.63 15.57
C ILE A 194 3.06 -8.39 15.17
N THR A 195 3.98 -9.20 15.67
CA THR A 195 5.41 -8.99 15.42
C THR A 195 6.14 -10.31 15.24
N GLY A 196 7.37 -10.24 14.80
CA GLY A 196 8.20 -11.44 14.69
C GLY A 196 9.27 -11.32 13.61
N GLU A 197 9.94 -12.44 13.40
CA GLU A 197 10.87 -12.69 12.29
C GLU A 197 10.42 -13.94 11.51
N GLY A 198 9.19 -14.39 11.77
CA GLY A 198 8.57 -15.53 11.11
C GLY A 198 7.79 -15.16 9.86
N THR A 199 7.13 -16.16 9.28
CA THR A 199 6.46 -16.05 7.99
C THR A 199 4.98 -16.42 8.09
N LEU A 200 4.13 -15.63 7.46
CA LEU A 200 2.76 -15.97 7.09
C LEU A 200 2.78 -16.41 5.63
N ASP A 201 2.54 -17.68 5.37
CA ASP A 201 2.51 -18.26 4.02
C ASP A 201 1.09 -18.71 3.70
N GLY A 202 0.45 -18.04 2.76
CA GLY A 202 -0.90 -18.38 2.32
C GLY A 202 -0.97 -19.68 1.51
N CYS A 203 0.18 -20.19 1.08
CA CYS A 203 0.32 -21.40 0.27
C CYS A 203 -0.53 -21.40 -1.02
N ALA A 204 -0.95 -20.24 -1.49
CA ALA A 204 -1.78 -20.15 -2.69
C ALA A 204 -1.00 -20.52 -3.96
N THR A 205 -1.67 -21.23 -4.86
CA THR A 205 -1.13 -21.67 -6.15
C THR A 205 -2.17 -21.53 -7.26
N PHE A 206 -1.73 -21.71 -8.53
CA PHE A 206 -2.63 -21.75 -9.69
C PHE A 206 -3.49 -23.03 -9.77
N ASP A 207 -3.24 -24.02 -8.95
CA ASP A 207 -4.04 -25.25 -8.85
C ASP A 207 -5.13 -25.15 -7.75
N ASP A 208 -5.23 -24.00 -7.03
CA ASP A 208 -6.18 -23.84 -5.92
C ASP A 208 -6.80 -22.43 -5.84
N TRP A 209 -6.19 -21.50 -5.08
CA TRP A 209 -6.75 -20.17 -4.84
C TRP A 209 -6.71 -19.25 -6.07
N TRP A 210 -5.77 -19.46 -7.00
CA TRP A 210 -5.60 -18.62 -8.19
C TRP A 210 -6.13 -19.27 -9.47
N GLU A 211 -6.75 -20.49 -9.41
CA GLU A 211 -7.31 -21.20 -10.57
C GLU A 211 -8.42 -20.38 -11.25
N ASP A 212 -9.33 -19.79 -10.47
CA ASP A 212 -10.38 -18.89 -10.94
C ASP A 212 -10.48 -17.68 -9.99
N ASP A 213 -9.68 -16.68 -10.26
CA ASP A 213 -9.48 -15.50 -9.42
C ASP A 213 -10.71 -14.60 -9.29
N ARG A 214 -11.67 -14.71 -10.22
CA ARG A 214 -12.90 -13.89 -10.24
C ARG A 214 -14.13 -14.64 -9.73
N ALA A 215 -14.05 -15.95 -9.56
CA ALA A 215 -15.18 -16.74 -9.11
C ALA A 215 -15.42 -16.63 -7.60
N LYS A 216 -16.69 -16.49 -7.23
CA LYS A 216 -17.14 -16.73 -5.87
C LYS A 216 -17.41 -18.22 -5.68
N ILE A 217 -16.45 -18.95 -5.14
CA ILE A 217 -16.60 -20.36 -4.75
C ILE A 217 -16.85 -20.40 -3.23
N ILE A 218 -18.10 -20.61 -2.80
CA ILE A 218 -18.59 -20.45 -1.41
C ILE A 218 -18.57 -18.96 -1.00
N ALA A 219 -17.39 -18.37 -0.92
CA ALA A 219 -17.11 -16.97 -0.65
C ALA A 219 -15.96 -16.48 -1.53
N PHE A 220 -15.66 -15.18 -1.55
CA PHE A 220 -14.45 -14.66 -2.19
C PHE A 220 -13.20 -15.01 -1.38
N ARG A 221 -12.05 -15.02 -2.06
CA ARG A 221 -10.75 -15.45 -1.51
C ARG A 221 -10.38 -14.70 -0.22
N PRO A 222 -9.74 -15.38 0.76
CA PRO A 222 -9.30 -14.74 1.99
C PRO A 222 -8.13 -13.79 1.77
N ARG A 223 -7.90 -12.90 2.73
CA ARG A 223 -6.68 -12.09 2.87
C ARG A 223 -5.67 -12.83 3.76
N MET A 224 -4.43 -12.34 3.81
CA MET A 224 -3.51 -12.80 4.85
C MET A 224 -3.88 -12.18 6.19
N VAL A 225 -4.04 -10.86 6.23
CA VAL A 225 -4.47 -10.13 7.43
C VAL A 225 -5.65 -9.24 7.08
N PHE A 226 -6.77 -9.42 7.76
CA PHE A 226 -7.96 -8.59 7.65
C PHE A 226 -8.30 -7.96 8.99
N LEU A 227 -8.35 -6.62 9.02
CA LEU A 227 -8.62 -5.83 10.23
C LEU A 227 -9.87 -4.99 10.00
N ASN A 228 -10.99 -5.37 10.62
CA ASN A 228 -12.27 -4.72 10.45
C ASN A 228 -12.65 -3.94 11.71
N HIS A 229 -12.78 -2.61 11.62
CA HIS A 229 -13.04 -1.71 12.74
C HIS A 229 -12.06 -1.91 13.90
N CYS A 230 -10.79 -2.01 13.56
CA CYS A 230 -9.69 -2.16 14.53
C CYS A 230 -9.02 -0.81 14.79
N ASP A 231 -8.39 -0.69 15.95
CA ASP A 231 -7.77 0.54 16.39
C ASP A 231 -6.43 0.27 17.09
N HIS A 232 -5.41 1.11 16.88
CA HIS A 232 -4.07 0.94 17.46
C HIS A 232 -3.50 -0.47 17.22
N VAL A 233 -3.45 -0.91 15.95
CA VAL A 233 -2.83 -2.20 15.58
C VAL A 233 -1.48 -1.95 14.91
N VAL A 234 -0.47 -2.67 15.39
CA VAL A 234 0.88 -2.64 14.79
C VAL A 234 1.20 -4.00 14.19
N LEU A 235 1.63 -4.03 12.94
CA LEU A 235 2.20 -5.20 12.28
C LEU A 235 3.67 -4.92 11.97
N HIS A 236 4.59 -5.76 12.47
CA HIS A 236 6.01 -5.47 12.44
C HIS A 236 6.89 -6.71 12.20
N GLY A 237 7.83 -6.61 11.28
CA GLY A 237 8.98 -7.51 11.13
C GLY A 237 8.72 -8.85 10.47
N VAL A 238 7.47 -9.23 10.22
CA VAL A 238 7.11 -10.53 9.63
C VAL A 238 7.21 -10.52 8.10
N THR A 239 7.45 -11.71 7.54
CA THR A 239 7.31 -11.97 6.11
C THR A 239 5.90 -12.46 5.81
N ILE A 240 5.28 -11.98 4.73
CA ILE A 240 3.97 -12.40 4.25
C ILE A 240 4.13 -12.82 2.80
N GLN A 241 3.67 -14.02 2.46
CA GLN A 241 3.88 -14.53 1.10
C GLN A 241 2.74 -15.45 0.62
N ASN A 242 2.68 -15.64 -0.71
CA ASN A 242 1.75 -16.55 -1.39
C ASN A 242 0.30 -16.37 -0.93
N SER A 243 -0.14 -15.11 -0.87
CA SER A 243 -1.50 -14.78 -0.43
C SER A 243 -2.56 -15.30 -1.41
N PRO A 244 -3.69 -15.82 -0.95
CA PRO A 244 -4.82 -16.14 -1.84
C PRO A 244 -5.38 -14.94 -2.60
N SER A 245 -5.29 -13.73 -2.04
CA SER A 245 -5.66 -12.45 -2.67
C SER A 245 -4.86 -11.32 -2.02
N TRP A 246 -5.42 -10.13 -1.77
CA TRP A 246 -4.75 -9.02 -1.08
C TRP A 246 -4.05 -9.48 0.20
N ASN A 247 -2.83 -9.00 0.45
CA ASN A 247 -2.09 -9.42 1.63
C ASN A 247 -2.65 -8.77 2.91
N LEU A 248 -2.61 -7.44 3.00
CA LEU A 248 -3.09 -6.70 4.17
C LEU A 248 -4.32 -5.88 3.79
N HIS A 249 -5.42 -6.09 4.49
CA HIS A 249 -6.66 -5.34 4.25
C HIS A 249 -7.22 -4.77 5.56
N PRO A 250 -6.75 -3.60 5.99
CA PRO A 250 -7.44 -2.84 7.02
C PRO A 250 -8.68 -2.17 6.45
N TYR A 251 -9.80 -2.33 7.14
CA TYR A 251 -11.14 -1.96 6.71
C TYR A 251 -11.86 -1.20 7.81
N PHE A 252 -12.24 0.06 7.56
CA PHE A 252 -12.82 0.95 8.58
C PHE A 252 -12.04 0.95 9.89
N SER A 253 -10.74 1.11 9.82
CA SER A 253 -9.82 0.99 10.96
C SER A 253 -9.00 2.26 11.14
N ASP A 254 -8.58 2.54 12.37
CA ASP A 254 -7.89 3.77 12.74
C ASP A 254 -6.53 3.50 13.41
N ASP A 255 -5.61 4.47 13.32
CA ASP A 255 -4.30 4.48 14.00
C ASP A 255 -3.50 3.18 13.85
N LEU A 256 -3.22 2.82 12.61
CA LEU A 256 -2.49 1.60 12.25
C LEU A 256 -1.02 1.90 11.92
N ARG A 257 -0.15 0.92 12.20
CA ARG A 257 1.28 1.01 11.84
C ARG A 257 1.76 -0.30 11.22
N PHE A 258 2.25 -0.25 9.99
CA PHE A 258 2.86 -1.39 9.29
C PHE A 258 4.34 -1.09 9.07
N LEU A 259 5.20 -1.84 9.75
CA LEU A 259 6.59 -1.49 9.94
C LEU A 259 7.54 -2.65 9.60
N ASP A 260 8.58 -2.38 8.79
CA ASP A 260 9.66 -3.33 8.49
C ASP A 260 9.19 -4.73 8.05
N LEU A 261 8.15 -4.78 7.21
CA LEU A 261 7.60 -6.02 6.67
C LEU A 261 8.32 -6.42 5.37
N THR A 262 8.18 -7.69 5.02
CA THR A 262 8.52 -8.21 3.69
C THR A 262 7.29 -8.88 3.09
N ILE A 263 6.80 -8.42 1.93
CA ILE A 263 5.60 -8.96 1.28
C ILE A 263 5.99 -9.50 -0.10
N LEU A 264 5.81 -10.82 -0.28
CA LEU A 264 6.30 -11.55 -1.45
C LEU A 264 5.19 -12.38 -2.09
N ASN A 265 4.95 -12.17 -3.36
CA ASN A 265 4.08 -13.02 -4.16
C ASN A 265 4.70 -13.18 -5.56
N PRO A 266 4.37 -14.24 -6.32
CA PRO A 266 4.77 -14.33 -7.72
C PRO A 266 4.28 -13.11 -8.51
N TRP A 267 5.08 -12.67 -9.48
CA TRP A 267 4.79 -11.47 -10.29
C TRP A 267 3.51 -11.61 -11.15
N ASP A 268 3.10 -12.84 -11.43
CA ASP A 268 1.92 -13.19 -12.22
C ASP A 268 0.72 -13.66 -11.37
N SER A 269 0.83 -13.59 -10.04
CA SER A 269 -0.25 -14.01 -9.15
C SER A 269 -1.39 -12.97 -9.13
N PRO A 270 -2.67 -13.38 -9.29
CA PRO A 270 -3.78 -12.48 -9.46
C PRO A 270 -4.23 -11.85 -8.13
N ASN A 271 -4.44 -10.53 -8.13
CA ASN A 271 -4.94 -9.74 -6.99
C ASN A 271 -4.13 -9.93 -5.70
N THR A 272 -2.83 -10.10 -5.81
CA THR A 272 -1.94 -10.21 -4.64
C THR A 272 -1.37 -8.87 -4.25
N ASP A 273 -2.23 -7.83 -4.23
CA ASP A 273 -1.89 -6.50 -3.74
C ASP A 273 -1.20 -6.59 -2.38
N GLY A 274 -0.19 -5.75 -2.15
CA GLY A 274 0.57 -5.74 -0.89
C GLY A 274 -0.29 -5.28 0.27
N MET A 275 -1.01 -4.18 0.09
CA MET A 275 -1.99 -3.72 1.07
C MET A 275 -3.06 -2.83 0.44
N ASP A 276 -4.28 -2.97 0.96
CA ASP A 276 -5.48 -2.28 0.53
C ASP A 276 -6.17 -1.57 1.69
N PRO A 277 -5.61 -0.46 2.19
CA PRO A 277 -6.29 0.33 3.20
C PRO A 277 -7.60 0.88 2.66
N GLU A 278 -8.73 0.41 3.20
CA GLU A 278 -10.08 0.79 2.78
C GLU A 278 -10.82 1.51 3.91
N SER A 279 -11.10 2.81 3.71
CA SER A 279 -11.73 3.66 4.73
C SER A 279 -10.94 3.72 6.04
N VAL A 280 -9.64 3.96 5.95
CA VAL A 280 -8.69 3.98 7.08
C VAL A 280 -8.28 5.40 7.41
N ASN A 281 -8.20 5.73 8.69
CA ASN A 281 -7.73 7.03 9.14
C ASN A 281 -6.53 6.90 10.09
N GLY A 282 -5.41 7.49 9.70
CA GLY A 282 -4.14 7.35 10.43
C GLY A 282 -3.45 6.01 10.15
N LEU A 283 -2.57 5.99 9.14
CA LEU A 283 -1.78 4.81 8.81
C LEU A 283 -0.33 5.20 8.52
N GLU A 284 0.58 4.60 9.26
CA GLU A 284 2.02 4.69 9.02
C GLU A 284 2.51 3.40 8.36
N ILE A 285 3.14 3.54 7.19
CA ILE A 285 3.76 2.46 6.41
C ILE A 285 5.24 2.78 6.28
N ALA A 286 6.12 2.01 6.93
CA ALA A 286 7.54 2.35 6.97
C ALA A 286 8.47 1.13 6.88
N GLY A 287 9.50 1.24 6.03
CA GLY A 287 10.55 0.23 5.92
C GLY A 287 10.13 -1.07 5.25
N ILE A 288 9.07 -1.10 4.47
CA ILE A 288 8.52 -2.33 3.87
C ILE A 288 9.17 -2.62 2.52
N TYR A 289 9.46 -3.89 2.29
CA TYR A 289 9.86 -4.42 0.99
C TYR A 289 8.69 -5.17 0.34
N PHE A 290 8.33 -4.78 -0.88
CA PHE A 290 7.29 -5.42 -1.68
C PHE A 290 7.90 -6.06 -2.94
N SER A 291 7.42 -7.27 -3.29
CA SER A 291 7.62 -7.88 -4.61
C SER A 291 6.41 -8.78 -4.88
N LEU A 292 5.54 -8.38 -5.82
CA LEU A 292 4.23 -9.02 -5.95
C LEU A 292 3.60 -8.81 -7.33
N GLY A 293 2.42 -9.40 -7.55
CA GLY A 293 1.76 -9.49 -8.85
C GLY A 293 0.67 -8.45 -9.13
N ASP A 294 0.36 -7.55 -8.15
CA ASP A 294 -0.62 -6.47 -8.35
C ASP A 294 -0.12 -5.17 -7.67
N ASP A 295 -0.96 -4.22 -7.27
CA ASP A 295 -0.55 -2.96 -6.67
C ASP A 295 0.18 -3.17 -5.32
N CYS A 296 1.33 -2.51 -5.07
CA CYS A 296 2.04 -2.63 -3.80
C CYS A 296 1.23 -2.02 -2.64
N ILE A 297 0.69 -0.83 -2.85
CA ILE A 297 -0.23 -0.15 -1.93
C ILE A 297 -1.40 0.37 -2.76
N ALA A 298 -2.64 -0.02 -2.43
CA ALA A 298 -3.84 0.46 -3.09
C ALA A 298 -4.81 1.08 -2.10
N LEU A 299 -4.82 2.41 -2.02
CA LEU A 299 -5.69 3.18 -1.11
C LEU A 299 -7.13 3.19 -1.63
N LYS A 300 -8.06 2.69 -0.82
CA LYS A 300 -9.46 2.47 -1.19
C LYS A 300 -10.41 3.12 -0.17
N SER A 301 -11.66 3.32 -0.58
CA SER A 301 -12.76 3.78 0.30
C SER A 301 -14.13 3.36 -0.26
N GLY A 302 -14.21 2.13 -0.75
CA GLY A 302 -15.42 1.51 -1.27
C GLY A 302 -15.81 1.91 -2.68
N LYS A 303 -16.68 1.12 -3.29
CA LYS A 303 -17.43 1.48 -4.51
C LYS A 303 -18.60 2.41 -4.14
N TYR A 304 -19.35 2.87 -5.14
CA TYR A 304 -20.36 3.92 -5.00
C TYR A 304 -21.31 3.69 -3.81
N TYR A 305 -21.86 2.48 -3.64
CA TYR A 305 -22.77 2.19 -2.54
C TYR A 305 -22.14 2.45 -1.17
N MET A 306 -20.98 1.86 -0.91
CA MET A 306 -20.26 1.99 0.36
C MET A 306 -19.79 3.42 0.60
N GLY A 307 -19.16 4.03 -0.39
CA GLY A 307 -18.63 5.38 -0.29
C GLY A 307 -19.74 6.43 -0.08
N HIS A 308 -20.82 6.35 -0.84
CA HIS A 308 -21.94 7.30 -0.72
C HIS A 308 -22.72 7.16 0.59
N LYS A 309 -22.85 5.91 1.09
CA LYS A 309 -23.59 5.62 2.33
C LYS A 309 -22.79 5.99 3.56
N TYR A 310 -21.55 5.51 3.67
CA TYR A 310 -20.77 5.65 4.90
C TYR A 310 -19.88 6.91 4.92
N LYS A 311 -19.41 7.38 3.77
CA LYS A 311 -18.62 8.61 3.60
C LYS A 311 -17.36 8.66 4.46
N VAL A 312 -16.71 7.50 4.63
CA VAL A 312 -15.45 7.39 5.37
C VAL A 312 -14.29 7.29 4.37
N PRO A 313 -13.53 8.36 4.17
CA PRO A 313 -12.36 8.35 3.29
C PRO A 313 -11.20 7.56 3.91
N SER A 314 -10.26 7.14 3.07
CA SER A 314 -8.91 6.81 3.55
C SER A 314 -8.10 8.08 3.65
N GLN A 315 -7.52 8.38 4.83
CA GLN A 315 -6.84 9.65 5.07
C GLN A 315 -5.76 9.59 6.14
N ASN A 316 -4.90 10.64 6.16
CA ASN A 316 -3.78 10.75 7.10
C ASN A 316 -2.84 9.55 6.99
N ILE A 317 -2.33 9.32 5.77
CA ILE A 317 -1.50 8.16 5.45
C ILE A 317 -0.08 8.64 5.15
N GLU A 318 0.89 8.11 5.86
CA GLU A 318 2.32 8.30 5.59
C GLU A 318 2.96 7.01 5.11
N VAL A 319 3.64 7.06 3.97
CA VAL A 319 4.45 5.99 3.41
C VAL A 319 5.89 6.47 3.32
N ARG A 320 6.82 5.78 3.98
CA ARG A 320 8.23 6.18 3.91
C ARG A 320 9.20 5.02 3.97
N GLN A 321 10.36 5.24 3.39
CA GLN A 321 11.46 4.28 3.41
C GLN A 321 11.03 2.87 2.97
N CYS A 322 10.15 2.79 1.94
CA CYS A 322 9.69 1.54 1.37
C CYS A 322 10.37 1.27 0.03
N CYS A 323 10.56 -0.02 -0.28
CA CYS A 323 11.01 -0.49 -1.58
C CYS A 323 9.89 -1.28 -2.23
N MET A 324 9.36 -0.75 -3.34
CA MET A 324 8.38 -1.42 -4.19
C MET A 324 9.14 -2.01 -5.38
N ASN A 325 9.25 -3.34 -5.41
CA ASN A 325 9.95 -4.05 -6.48
C ASN A 325 8.97 -5.02 -7.14
N ASN A 326 8.68 -4.80 -8.42
CA ASN A 326 7.57 -5.37 -9.16
C ASN A 326 6.19 -4.96 -8.63
N GLY A 327 5.17 -5.13 -9.44
CA GLY A 327 3.77 -4.81 -9.15
C GLY A 327 3.19 -3.80 -10.12
N HIS A 328 1.85 -3.77 -10.22
CA HIS A 328 1.14 -2.91 -11.17
C HIS A 328 1.17 -1.43 -10.80
N GLY A 329 1.37 -1.10 -9.55
CA GLY A 329 1.53 0.27 -9.07
C GLY A 329 2.25 0.32 -7.74
N ALA A 330 3.26 1.21 -7.60
CA ALA A 330 3.96 1.36 -6.33
C ALA A 330 3.02 1.93 -5.26
N VAL A 331 2.36 3.05 -5.57
CA VAL A 331 1.27 3.59 -4.74
C VAL A 331 0.09 3.94 -5.64
N THR A 332 -1.01 3.23 -5.41
CA THR A 332 -2.25 3.35 -6.18
C THR A 332 -3.35 3.99 -5.33
N ILE A 333 -4.18 4.82 -5.94
CA ILE A 333 -5.43 5.34 -5.39
C ILE A 333 -6.57 4.81 -6.24
N GLY A 334 -7.45 4.04 -5.62
CA GLY A 334 -8.60 3.43 -6.31
C GLY A 334 -8.31 1.99 -6.81
N SER A 335 -9.21 1.50 -7.66
CA SER A 335 -10.41 2.16 -8.26
C SER A 335 -11.59 2.35 -7.29
N GLU A 336 -11.66 1.64 -6.18
CA GLU A 336 -12.69 1.70 -5.13
C GLU A 336 -12.42 2.88 -4.20
N MET A 337 -12.67 4.12 -4.66
CA MET A 337 -12.35 5.33 -3.91
C MET A 337 -13.55 6.28 -3.74
N ALA A 338 -14.76 5.72 -3.62
CA ALA A 338 -16.01 6.48 -3.69
C ALA A 338 -16.29 7.37 -2.45
N ALA A 339 -15.62 7.16 -1.31
CA ALA A 339 -15.66 8.10 -0.18
C ALA A 339 -14.44 9.05 -0.14
N GLY A 340 -13.52 8.93 -1.11
CA GLY A 340 -12.34 9.78 -1.23
C GLY A 340 -11.07 9.23 -0.57
N VAL A 341 -9.95 9.83 -0.96
CA VAL A 341 -8.60 9.58 -0.40
C VAL A 341 -7.93 10.92 -0.19
N LYS A 342 -7.43 11.20 1.03
CA LYS A 342 -6.94 12.52 1.41
C LYS A 342 -5.69 12.47 2.28
N HIS A 343 -4.88 13.52 2.22
CA HIS A 343 -3.71 13.69 3.09
C HIS A 343 -2.80 12.47 3.05
N VAL A 344 -2.27 12.19 1.86
CA VAL A 344 -1.33 11.09 1.60
C VAL A 344 0.06 11.66 1.33
N HIS A 345 1.02 11.29 2.14
CA HIS A 345 2.41 11.67 1.97
C HIS A 345 3.29 10.44 1.76
N VAL A 346 3.88 10.34 0.58
CA VAL A 346 4.83 9.29 0.20
C VAL A 346 6.21 9.91 0.08
N LYS A 347 7.16 9.45 0.88
CA LYS A 347 8.51 10.05 0.92
C LYS A 347 9.62 9.04 1.07
N ASP A 348 10.80 9.40 0.58
CA ASP A 348 12.02 8.61 0.78
C ASP A 348 11.86 7.14 0.34
N CYS A 349 11.21 6.88 -0.80
CA CYS A 349 10.89 5.53 -1.29
C CYS A 349 11.64 5.19 -2.58
N LEU A 350 11.86 3.89 -2.78
CA LEU A 350 12.51 3.31 -3.94
C LEU A 350 11.50 2.45 -4.73
N PHE A 351 11.24 2.80 -5.99
CA PHE A 351 10.34 2.05 -6.87
C PHE A 351 11.17 1.39 -7.98
N LEU A 352 11.05 0.07 -8.11
CA LEU A 352 11.83 -0.74 -9.03
C LEU A 352 10.88 -1.64 -9.83
N HIS A 353 10.97 -1.60 -11.15
CA HIS A 353 10.26 -2.52 -12.05
C HIS A 353 8.73 -2.57 -11.80
N THR A 354 8.11 -1.49 -11.32
CA THR A 354 6.66 -1.40 -11.23
C THR A 354 6.09 -0.85 -12.53
N ASP A 355 4.87 -1.26 -12.91
CA ASP A 355 4.26 -0.68 -14.13
C ASP A 355 4.03 0.81 -13.94
N ARG A 356 3.63 1.24 -12.75
CA ARG A 356 3.33 2.65 -12.43
C ARG A 356 3.94 3.05 -11.09
N GLY A 357 4.43 4.28 -11.00
CA GLY A 357 4.89 4.87 -9.74
C GLY A 357 3.70 5.33 -8.90
N LEU A 358 3.15 6.54 -9.16
CA LEU A 358 1.81 6.92 -8.71
C LEU A 358 0.78 6.46 -9.74
N ARG A 359 -0.30 5.84 -9.26
CA ARG A 359 -1.40 5.39 -10.11
C ARG A 359 -2.75 5.80 -9.53
N ILE A 360 -3.40 6.82 -10.09
CA ILE A 360 -4.79 7.18 -9.70
C ILE A 360 -5.75 6.57 -10.72
N LYS A 361 -6.63 5.68 -10.23
CA LYS A 361 -7.67 5.00 -10.98
C LYS A 361 -9.05 5.53 -10.56
N THR A 362 -9.65 6.40 -11.36
CA THR A 362 -11.00 6.89 -11.09
C THR A 362 -11.82 6.96 -12.38
N ARG A 363 -13.12 7.23 -12.26
CA ARG A 363 -14.02 7.36 -13.39
C ARG A 363 -15.33 7.99 -12.98
N ARG A 364 -16.11 8.47 -13.94
CA ARG A 364 -17.51 8.82 -13.72
C ARG A 364 -18.26 7.65 -13.09
N GLY A 365 -19.18 7.91 -12.19
CA GLY A 365 -19.89 6.88 -11.43
C GLY A 365 -19.31 6.60 -10.04
N ARG A 366 -18.08 7.07 -9.71
CA ARG A 366 -17.53 6.92 -8.35
C ARG A 366 -18.24 7.79 -7.31
N GLY A 367 -18.83 8.92 -7.72
CA GLY A 367 -19.61 9.77 -6.84
C GLY A 367 -18.94 11.09 -6.50
N LYS A 368 -19.72 12.06 -6.03
CA LYS A 368 -19.22 13.39 -5.63
C LYS A 368 -18.34 13.35 -4.37
N ASP A 369 -18.53 12.34 -3.52
CA ASP A 369 -17.72 12.13 -2.32
C ASP A 369 -16.36 11.47 -2.65
N ALA A 370 -16.19 10.99 -3.88
CA ALA A 370 -14.95 10.46 -4.42
C ALA A 370 -13.94 11.60 -4.72
N VAL A 371 -13.36 12.15 -3.68
CA VAL A 371 -12.43 13.27 -3.74
C VAL A 371 -11.01 12.80 -3.43
N VAL A 372 -10.09 12.95 -4.37
CA VAL A 372 -8.64 12.77 -4.14
C VAL A 372 -8.05 14.14 -3.83
N GLU A 373 -7.47 14.30 -2.64
CA GLU A 373 -7.05 15.60 -2.14
C GLU A 373 -5.75 15.50 -1.34
N ASP A 374 -4.84 16.46 -1.54
CA ASP A 374 -3.58 16.58 -0.80
C ASP A 374 -2.72 15.31 -0.89
N ILE A 375 -2.28 15.03 -2.10
CA ILE A 375 -1.40 13.91 -2.42
C ILE A 375 0.01 14.46 -2.69
N CYS A 376 0.98 14.06 -1.89
CA CYS A 376 2.36 14.49 -2.00
C CYS A 376 3.32 13.31 -2.14
N PHE A 377 4.19 13.38 -3.16
CA PHE A 377 5.31 12.47 -3.37
C PHE A 377 6.61 13.26 -3.29
N GLU A 378 7.50 12.87 -2.40
CA GLU A 378 8.73 13.61 -2.12
C GLU A 378 9.94 12.68 -1.99
N ASN A 379 11.06 13.06 -2.60
CA ASN A 379 12.32 12.31 -2.51
C ASN A 379 12.17 10.83 -2.93
N ILE A 380 11.66 10.59 -4.13
CA ILE A 380 11.44 9.25 -4.68
C ILE A 380 12.51 8.94 -5.73
N ARG A 381 13.04 7.72 -5.68
CA ARG A 381 13.89 7.17 -6.73
C ARG A 381 13.13 6.04 -7.43
N MET A 382 13.09 6.13 -8.76
CA MET A 382 12.43 5.14 -9.61
C MET A 382 13.44 4.60 -10.62
N ASP A 383 13.41 3.28 -10.85
CA ASP A 383 14.24 2.64 -11.88
C ASP A 383 13.43 1.55 -12.59
N HIS A 384 13.42 1.57 -13.93
CA HIS A 384 12.60 0.69 -14.78
C HIS A 384 11.11 0.72 -14.42
N VAL A 385 10.57 1.87 -14.04
CA VAL A 385 9.13 2.09 -13.89
C VAL A 385 8.56 2.44 -15.26
N LEU A 386 7.54 1.69 -15.74
CA LEU A 386 7.03 1.87 -17.10
C LEU A 386 6.46 3.29 -17.28
N THR A 387 5.62 3.76 -16.34
CA THR A 387 5.08 5.13 -16.32
C THR A 387 5.10 5.69 -14.90
N PRO A 388 6.03 6.59 -14.54
CA PRO A 388 6.15 7.18 -13.20
C PRO A 388 4.88 7.81 -12.63
N PHE A 389 4.12 8.55 -13.44
CA PHE A 389 2.97 9.31 -12.96
C PHE A 389 1.74 9.05 -13.84
N VAL A 390 0.70 8.44 -13.25
CA VAL A 390 -0.55 8.13 -13.95
C VAL A 390 -1.75 8.68 -13.17
N LEU A 391 -2.56 9.49 -13.84
CA LEU A 391 -3.92 9.80 -13.41
C LEU A 391 -4.87 9.46 -14.56
N ASN A 392 -5.79 8.54 -14.31
CA ASN A 392 -6.77 8.10 -15.28
C ASN A 392 -8.19 8.28 -14.73
N SER A 393 -8.91 9.27 -15.29
CA SER A 393 -10.32 9.52 -14.93
C SER A 393 -11.32 8.79 -15.83
N PHE A 394 -10.85 7.78 -16.59
CA PHE A 394 -11.64 6.96 -17.52
C PHE A 394 -11.33 5.47 -17.34
N TYR A 395 -11.06 5.05 -16.12
CA TYR A 395 -10.61 3.69 -15.79
C TYR A 395 -11.62 2.63 -16.26
N ASN A 396 -11.15 1.66 -17.04
CA ASN A 396 -11.96 0.72 -17.81
C ASN A 396 -11.89 -0.74 -17.33
N CYS A 397 -11.69 -0.99 -16.02
CA CYS A 397 -11.60 -2.33 -15.49
C CYS A 397 -12.58 -2.59 -14.34
N CYS A 398 -12.88 -3.87 -14.12
CA CYS A 398 -13.48 -4.47 -12.93
C CYS A 398 -14.97 -4.19 -12.67
N ASP A 399 -15.65 -3.36 -13.44
CA ASP A 399 -17.08 -3.09 -13.28
C ASP A 399 -17.85 -3.40 -14.58
N PRO A 400 -19.10 -3.85 -14.53
CA PRO A 400 -19.87 -4.21 -15.73
C PRO A 400 -20.07 -3.06 -16.72
N ASP A 401 -20.01 -1.81 -16.25
CA ASP A 401 -20.21 -0.60 -17.05
C ASP A 401 -18.92 0.14 -17.41
N CYS A 402 -17.76 -0.46 -17.16
CA CYS A 402 -16.45 0.20 -17.35
C CYS A 402 -16.16 0.62 -18.80
N HIS A 403 -16.72 -0.06 -19.80
CA HIS A 403 -16.63 0.27 -21.22
C HIS A 403 -17.87 1.02 -21.76
N SER A 404 -18.75 1.51 -20.89
CA SER A 404 -19.93 2.25 -21.31
C SER A 404 -19.59 3.60 -21.94
N ASP A 405 -20.48 4.11 -22.80
CA ASP A 405 -20.32 5.45 -23.40
C ASP A 405 -20.22 6.55 -22.32
N TYR A 406 -20.86 6.35 -21.17
CA TYR A 406 -20.75 7.26 -20.02
C TYR A 406 -19.33 7.33 -19.47
N VAL A 407 -18.67 6.19 -19.29
CA VAL A 407 -17.31 6.14 -18.75
C VAL A 407 -16.28 6.59 -19.78
N LYS A 408 -16.32 6.08 -21.00
CA LYS A 408 -15.29 6.33 -22.02
C LYS A 408 -15.39 7.70 -22.72
N CYS A 409 -16.52 8.43 -22.58
CA CYS A 409 -16.73 9.73 -23.26
C CYS A 409 -15.67 10.75 -22.86
N LYS A 410 -14.93 11.26 -23.82
CA LYS A 410 -13.91 12.31 -23.61
C LYS A 410 -14.46 13.73 -23.71
N SER A 411 -15.73 13.90 -24.12
CA SER A 411 -16.42 15.20 -24.14
C SER A 411 -16.99 15.55 -22.75
N PRO A 412 -17.14 16.84 -22.42
CA PRO A 412 -17.73 17.28 -21.17
C PRO A 412 -19.16 16.76 -21.00
N LEU A 413 -19.46 16.20 -19.85
CA LEU A 413 -20.81 15.81 -19.42
C LEU A 413 -21.27 16.70 -18.25
N PRO A 414 -22.56 16.77 -17.95
CA PRO A 414 -23.04 17.48 -16.76
C PRO A 414 -22.37 16.97 -15.48
N VAL A 415 -21.92 17.90 -14.63
CA VAL A 415 -21.46 17.56 -13.27
C VAL A 415 -22.66 17.21 -12.41
N ASP A 416 -22.63 16.05 -11.79
CA ASP A 416 -23.72 15.53 -10.96
C ASP A 416 -23.22 14.77 -9.71
N GLU A 417 -24.12 14.11 -8.99
CA GLU A 417 -23.85 13.33 -7.78
C GLU A 417 -22.89 12.14 -8.02
N ARG A 418 -22.60 11.79 -9.26
CA ARG A 418 -21.74 10.67 -9.64
C ARG A 418 -20.38 11.10 -10.17
N THR A 419 -20.10 12.40 -10.21
CA THR A 419 -18.88 12.98 -10.77
C THR A 419 -17.79 13.06 -9.69
N PRO A 420 -16.67 12.30 -9.80
CA PRO A 420 -15.56 12.41 -8.88
C PRO A 420 -14.73 13.67 -9.11
N SER A 421 -13.82 13.97 -8.17
CA SER A 421 -12.88 15.08 -8.31
C SER A 421 -11.48 14.77 -7.79
N VAL A 422 -10.48 15.36 -8.45
CA VAL A 422 -9.08 15.34 -8.01
C VAL A 422 -8.65 16.77 -7.76
N LYS A 423 -8.15 17.07 -6.57
CA LYS A 423 -7.82 18.42 -6.10
C LYS A 423 -6.37 18.77 -6.32
N GLN A 424 -5.49 18.13 -5.56
CA GLN A 424 -4.09 18.52 -5.51
C GLN A 424 -3.18 17.31 -5.53
N MET A 425 -2.18 17.38 -6.41
CA MET A 425 -1.05 16.44 -6.47
C MET A 425 0.25 17.23 -6.57
N VAL A 426 1.23 16.84 -5.78
CA VAL A 426 2.56 17.48 -5.71
C VAL A 426 3.64 16.42 -5.80
N PHE A 427 4.59 16.63 -6.69
CA PHE A 427 5.73 15.76 -6.95
C PHE A 427 7.02 16.55 -6.77
N ARG A 428 7.83 16.22 -5.74
CA ARG A 428 9.06 16.94 -5.40
C ARG A 428 10.27 16.03 -5.31
N ASN A 429 11.40 16.50 -5.86
CA ASN A 429 12.67 15.80 -5.77
C ASN A 429 12.57 14.34 -6.20
N ILE A 430 12.11 14.11 -7.43
CA ILE A 430 11.89 12.76 -7.97
C ILE A 430 12.85 12.51 -9.13
N GLU A 431 13.52 11.37 -9.07
CA GLU A 431 14.39 10.88 -10.13
C GLU A 431 13.80 9.56 -10.66
N ALA A 432 13.40 9.56 -11.94
CA ALA A 432 12.89 8.37 -12.63
C ALA A 432 13.83 8.02 -13.79
N ARG A 433 14.51 6.88 -13.66
CA ARG A 433 15.47 6.39 -14.65
C ARG A 433 14.94 5.18 -15.39
N ASN A 434 15.42 5.00 -16.61
CA ASN A 434 15.12 3.84 -17.44
C ASN A 434 13.61 3.61 -17.60
N CYS A 435 12.80 4.67 -17.76
CA CYS A 435 11.38 4.54 -18.01
C CYS A 435 11.12 3.94 -19.40
N HIS A 436 9.97 3.30 -19.61
CA HIS A 436 9.68 2.61 -20.87
C HIS A 436 8.58 3.31 -21.67
N VAL A 437 7.43 3.57 -21.06
CA VAL A 437 6.19 3.92 -21.76
C VAL A 437 5.98 5.41 -21.83
N ALA A 438 5.87 6.10 -20.70
CA ALA A 438 5.67 7.53 -20.62
C ALA A 438 6.29 8.11 -19.35
N GLY A 439 6.71 9.37 -19.37
CA GLY A 439 7.14 10.08 -18.16
C GLY A 439 5.94 10.40 -17.26
N ALA A 440 4.86 10.90 -17.85
CA ALA A 440 3.58 11.04 -17.17
C ALA A 440 2.41 10.91 -18.15
N PHE A 441 1.31 10.33 -17.66
CA PHE A 441 0.02 10.31 -18.35
C PHE A 441 -1.08 10.73 -17.37
N LEU A 442 -1.43 12.04 -17.41
CA LEU A 442 -2.45 12.60 -16.52
C LEU A 442 -3.66 13.03 -17.34
N TYR A 443 -4.78 12.32 -17.20
CA TYR A 443 -6.00 12.60 -17.94
C TYR A 443 -7.18 12.81 -16.98
N GLY A 444 -7.46 14.10 -16.65
CA GLY A 444 -8.61 14.52 -15.85
C GLY A 444 -9.93 14.47 -16.61
N LEU A 445 -11.06 14.61 -15.91
CA LEU A 445 -12.38 14.79 -16.54
C LEU A 445 -12.48 16.19 -17.17
N PRO A 446 -13.05 16.33 -18.39
CA PRO A 446 -13.18 17.63 -19.04
C PRO A 446 -14.18 18.56 -18.30
N GLU A 447 -15.25 18.01 -17.72
CA GLU A 447 -16.25 18.75 -16.94
C GLU A 447 -15.80 19.05 -15.50
N LYS A 448 -14.81 18.33 -14.99
CA LYS A 448 -14.28 18.49 -13.64
C LYS A 448 -12.77 18.29 -13.66
N LYS A 449 -12.07 19.31 -14.18
CA LYS A 449 -10.61 19.30 -14.30
C LYS A 449 -9.94 19.04 -12.96
N VAL A 450 -8.75 18.46 -12.98
CA VAL A 450 -7.87 18.39 -11.80
C VAL A 450 -7.52 19.80 -11.37
N ASP A 451 -7.73 20.16 -10.10
CA ASP A 451 -7.60 21.54 -9.66
C ASP A 451 -6.13 22.01 -9.70
N TYR A 452 -5.17 21.16 -9.26
CA TYR A 452 -3.76 21.53 -9.14
C TYR A 452 -2.81 20.34 -9.32
N VAL A 453 -1.78 20.52 -10.13
CA VAL A 453 -0.65 19.60 -10.29
C VAL A 453 0.67 20.37 -10.25
N GLU A 454 1.63 19.90 -9.46
CA GLU A 454 2.96 20.50 -9.36
C GLU A 454 4.04 19.43 -9.55
N PHE A 455 4.99 19.72 -10.43
CA PHE A 455 6.26 19.02 -10.55
C PHE A 455 7.39 19.99 -10.17
N ASP A 456 8.19 19.62 -9.18
CA ASP A 456 9.26 20.42 -8.64
C ASP A 456 10.54 19.58 -8.47
N HIS A 457 11.61 19.91 -9.18
CA HIS A 457 12.86 19.13 -9.23
C HIS A 457 12.61 17.65 -9.63
N VAL A 458 12.06 17.44 -10.84
CA VAL A 458 11.77 16.10 -11.37
C VAL A 458 12.64 15.82 -12.61
N THR A 459 13.34 14.71 -12.59
CA THR A 459 14.14 14.22 -13.72
C THR A 459 13.61 12.89 -14.21
N ILE A 460 13.51 12.75 -15.54
CA ILE A 460 13.01 11.54 -16.19
C ILE A 460 13.95 11.20 -17.36
N ASP A 461 14.39 9.95 -17.43
CA ASP A 461 15.04 9.37 -18.60
C ASP A 461 14.42 8.01 -18.97
N TYR A 462 14.81 7.50 -20.14
CA TYR A 462 14.21 6.30 -20.71
C TYR A 462 15.27 5.25 -21.01
N ASP A 463 14.86 3.99 -20.88
CA ASP A 463 15.66 2.85 -21.31
C ASP A 463 16.03 2.95 -22.80
N GLU A 464 17.21 2.45 -23.17
CA GLU A 464 17.64 2.45 -24.57
C GLU A 464 16.73 1.58 -25.44
N ASN A 465 16.22 0.47 -24.89
CA ASN A 465 15.35 -0.51 -25.54
C ASN A 465 14.00 -0.61 -24.82
N PRO A 466 13.12 0.40 -24.94
CA PRO A 466 11.88 0.43 -24.18
C PRO A 466 10.90 -0.65 -24.65
N GLU A 467 10.14 -1.18 -23.72
CA GLU A 467 9.00 -2.04 -24.00
C GLU A 467 7.74 -1.16 -24.17
N PRO A 468 7.11 -1.14 -25.36
CA PRO A 468 5.88 -0.40 -25.57
C PRO A 468 4.71 -1.00 -24.78
N ASP A 469 3.92 -0.16 -24.13
CA ASP A 469 2.69 -0.56 -23.42
C ASP A 469 1.67 0.60 -23.44
N GLU A 470 0.46 0.33 -22.97
CA GLU A 470 -0.54 1.36 -22.73
C GLU A 470 -0.16 2.19 -21.48
N PRO A 471 -0.09 3.54 -21.58
CA PRO A 471 0.28 4.39 -20.45
C PRO A 471 -0.74 4.35 -19.30
N ALA A 472 -1.98 3.95 -19.56
CA ALA A 472 -3.05 3.80 -18.58
C ALA A 472 -4.11 2.79 -19.04
N MET A 473 -4.84 2.17 -18.13
CA MET A 473 -5.99 1.30 -18.44
C MET A 473 -7.22 2.15 -18.81
N MET A 474 -7.31 2.53 -20.08
CA MET A 474 -8.34 3.43 -20.60
C MET A 474 -8.67 3.03 -22.05
N ASP A 475 -9.94 3.16 -22.45
CA ASP A 475 -10.35 2.88 -23.82
C ASP A 475 -9.81 3.92 -24.82
N ASP A 476 -9.54 3.48 -26.04
CA ASP A 476 -9.14 4.30 -27.19
C ASP A 476 -7.80 5.02 -27.00
N ILE A 477 -6.84 4.40 -26.31
CA ILE A 477 -5.43 4.78 -26.30
C ILE A 477 -4.60 3.66 -26.94
N GLY A 478 -3.47 4.00 -27.48
CA GLY A 478 -2.56 3.05 -28.11
C GLY A 478 -1.35 2.71 -27.26
N LEU A 479 -0.57 1.75 -27.74
CA LEU A 479 0.75 1.49 -27.18
C LEU A 479 1.67 2.69 -27.44
N THR A 480 2.44 3.06 -26.42
CA THR A 480 3.44 4.12 -26.50
C THR A 480 4.78 3.64 -25.95
N ALA A 481 5.85 4.28 -26.40
CA ALA A 481 7.18 4.13 -25.85
C ALA A 481 7.83 5.50 -25.79
N LYS A 482 8.59 5.77 -24.72
CA LYS A 482 9.33 7.04 -24.53
C LYS A 482 8.47 8.31 -24.71
N MET A 483 7.17 8.25 -24.43
CA MET A 483 6.33 9.46 -24.41
C MET A 483 6.80 10.38 -23.28
N GLY A 484 6.89 11.68 -23.51
CA GLY A 484 7.22 12.67 -22.50
C GLY A 484 6.09 12.82 -21.45
N LEU A 485 5.80 14.06 -21.05
CA LEU A 485 4.64 14.35 -20.20
C LEU A 485 3.41 14.59 -21.07
N TYR A 486 2.39 13.77 -20.94
CA TYR A 486 1.05 14.02 -21.48
C TYR A 486 0.11 14.42 -20.34
N ILE A 487 -0.39 15.66 -20.35
CA ILE A 487 -1.24 16.20 -19.29
C ILE A 487 -2.48 16.85 -19.89
N ASN A 488 -3.67 16.35 -19.52
CA ASN A 488 -4.94 16.80 -20.08
C ASN A 488 -5.98 17.08 -18.97
N ASN A 489 -6.75 18.15 -19.14
CA ASN A 489 -7.82 18.59 -18.24
C ASN A 489 -7.32 18.92 -16.82
N VAL A 490 -6.34 19.80 -16.69
CA VAL A 490 -5.81 20.33 -15.43
C VAL A 490 -6.09 21.84 -15.35
N GLN A 491 -6.59 22.33 -14.22
CA GLN A 491 -6.90 23.75 -14.03
C GLN A 491 -5.64 24.58 -13.80
N LYS A 492 -4.71 24.09 -12.95
CA LYS A 492 -3.42 24.74 -12.72
C LYS A 492 -2.28 23.72 -12.72
N LEU A 493 -1.32 23.92 -13.61
CA LEU A 493 -0.09 23.15 -13.73
C LEU A 493 1.11 24.02 -13.35
N VAL A 494 1.95 23.54 -12.43
CA VAL A 494 3.18 24.19 -12.00
C VAL A 494 4.36 23.31 -12.37
N LEU A 495 5.36 23.88 -13.06
CA LEU A 495 6.56 23.17 -13.50
C LEU A 495 7.80 23.94 -13.06
N ASN A 496 8.56 23.39 -12.11
CA ASN A 496 9.81 23.93 -11.62
C ASN A 496 10.91 22.88 -11.78
N ASP A 497 11.97 23.22 -12.51
CA ASP A 497 13.16 22.38 -12.69
C ASP A 497 12.81 20.93 -13.13
N VAL A 498 11.98 20.80 -14.18
CA VAL A 498 11.60 19.51 -14.78
C VAL A 498 12.50 19.22 -15.98
N SER A 499 13.19 18.08 -15.95
CA SER A 499 14.09 17.63 -17.01
C SER A 499 13.65 16.27 -17.56
N ILE A 500 13.50 16.18 -18.88
CA ILE A 500 13.15 14.97 -19.59
C ILE A 500 14.20 14.73 -20.68
N SER A 501 14.82 13.58 -20.67
CA SER A 501 15.84 13.20 -21.65
C SER A 501 15.51 11.86 -22.30
N GLY A 502 15.80 11.72 -23.59
CA GLY A 502 15.62 10.48 -24.33
C GLY A 502 14.17 10.17 -24.73
N CYS A 503 13.22 11.09 -24.58
CA CYS A 503 11.85 10.91 -25.06
C CYS A 503 11.78 10.92 -26.60
N GLU A 504 10.75 10.28 -27.15
CA GLU A 504 10.40 10.33 -28.56
C GLU A 504 9.30 11.37 -28.79
N GLY A 505 9.50 12.24 -29.80
CA GLY A 505 8.58 13.34 -30.11
C GLY A 505 8.69 14.53 -29.15
N GLU A 506 7.57 15.21 -28.93
CA GLU A 506 7.50 16.38 -28.05
C GLU A 506 7.64 15.95 -26.57
N PRO A 507 8.58 16.54 -25.80
CA PRO A 507 8.79 16.17 -24.41
C PRO A 507 7.61 16.52 -23.50
N MET A 508 6.77 17.50 -23.88
CA MET A 508 5.64 17.95 -23.09
C MET A 508 4.45 18.25 -24.00
N ILE A 509 3.35 17.53 -23.81
CA ILE A 509 2.08 17.72 -24.53
C ILE A 509 1.01 18.07 -23.50
N PHE A 510 0.47 19.27 -23.60
CA PHE A 510 -0.53 19.80 -22.68
C PHE A 510 -1.83 20.15 -23.40
N GLU A 511 -2.94 19.57 -22.95
CA GLU A 511 -4.26 19.79 -23.54
C GLU A 511 -5.24 20.31 -22.48
N HIS A 512 -6.04 21.31 -22.81
CA HIS A 512 -7.10 21.85 -21.95
C HIS A 512 -6.61 22.30 -20.56
N ILE A 513 -5.41 22.88 -20.49
CA ILE A 513 -4.84 23.42 -19.24
C ILE A 513 -5.36 24.83 -19.00
N GLY A 514 -5.88 25.10 -17.80
CA GLY A 514 -6.37 26.44 -17.43
C GLY A 514 -5.23 27.45 -17.27
N GLN A 515 -4.20 27.11 -16.50
CA GLN A 515 -3.04 27.95 -16.24
C GLN A 515 -1.77 27.11 -16.12
N ILE A 516 -0.68 27.56 -16.75
CA ILE A 516 0.66 26.98 -16.57
C ILE A 516 1.55 28.05 -15.94
N THR A 517 2.25 27.67 -14.86
CA THR A 517 3.20 28.55 -14.15
C THR A 517 4.46 27.78 -13.77
N GLY A 518 5.48 28.46 -13.28
CA GLY A 518 6.74 27.90 -12.83
C GLY A 518 7.93 28.59 -13.46
N ASN A 519 9.12 28.06 -13.20
CA ASN A 519 10.39 28.57 -13.75
C ASN A 519 10.83 27.83 -15.02
N GLN A 520 10.09 26.79 -15.43
CA GLN A 520 10.40 25.97 -16.60
C GLN A 520 10.28 26.77 -17.88
N THR A 521 11.35 26.80 -18.67
CA THR A 521 11.30 27.36 -20.02
C THR A 521 10.58 26.38 -20.95
N MET A 522 9.48 26.83 -21.56
CA MET A 522 8.60 26.02 -22.41
C MET A 522 9.16 25.77 -23.82
N THR A 523 10.48 25.54 -23.96
CA THR A 523 11.09 25.18 -25.23
C THR A 523 10.83 23.72 -25.58
N GLY A 524 10.23 23.47 -26.75
CA GLY A 524 9.91 22.12 -27.22
C GLY A 524 8.61 21.54 -26.61
N SER A 525 7.71 22.36 -26.06
CA SER A 525 6.41 21.89 -25.56
C SER A 525 5.27 22.32 -26.52
N THR A 526 4.31 21.40 -26.69
CA THR A 526 3.06 21.66 -27.43
C THR A 526 1.93 21.92 -26.45
N VAL A 527 1.34 23.12 -26.52
CA VAL A 527 0.17 23.49 -25.69
C VAL A 527 -1.06 23.59 -26.58
N ILE A 528 -2.03 22.70 -26.38
CA ILE A 528 -3.31 22.70 -27.07
C ILE A 528 -4.38 23.19 -26.08
N ASN A 529 -4.73 24.47 -26.20
CA ASN A 529 -5.91 25.02 -25.52
C ASN A 529 -7.07 25.05 -26.53
N SER A 530 -8.21 24.47 -26.19
CA SER A 530 -9.45 24.70 -26.95
C SER A 530 -9.74 26.20 -26.88
N GLY A 531 -9.46 26.91 -27.97
CA GLY A 531 -9.79 28.31 -28.06
C GLY A 531 -11.27 28.49 -27.76
N THR A 532 -11.61 29.43 -26.91
CA THR A 532 -12.90 30.06 -26.93
C THR A 532 -13.20 30.40 -28.40
N GLU A 533 -14.26 29.80 -28.97
CA GLU A 533 -14.86 30.34 -30.20
C GLU A 533 -15.31 31.76 -29.88
N GLY A 534 -14.39 32.69 -30.01
CA GLY A 534 -14.61 34.10 -29.95
C GLY A 534 -15.16 34.55 -31.29
N GLU A 535 -16.42 34.89 -31.33
CA GLU A 535 -17.07 35.87 -32.19
C GLU A 535 -16.26 36.29 -33.43
N ARG A 536 -16.57 35.67 -34.56
CA ARG A 536 -16.43 36.36 -35.86
C ARG A 536 -17.70 37.12 -36.13
N THR A 537 -17.70 38.41 -35.85
CA THR A 537 -18.58 39.36 -36.47
C THR A 537 -18.30 39.48 -37.94
#